data_e491130a740a9e1f28b73df83f6a2b72
#
_entry.id   e491130a740a9e1f28b73df83f6a2b72
#
_cell.length_a   1.000
_cell.length_b   1.000
_cell.length_c   1.000
_cell.angle_alpha   90.00
_cell.angle_beta   90.00
_cell.angle_gamma   90.00
#
_symmetry.space_group_name_H-M   'P 1'
#
loop_
_entity.id
_entity.type
_entity.pdbx_description
1 polymer ?
#
loop_
_entity_poly.entity_id
_entity_poly.type
_entity_poly.pdbx_seq_one_letter_code
_entity_poly.pdbx_strand_id
1 'polypeptide(L)'
;MTKNRVTGIMRVKNDGMFIERCIESCIDALDELVVVHNDCTDNSVEEIEKMRAKYPDKIRRYEYPHKVYGINLTREEYEMVKGLPDDSPNLLCSYCNFALSKVDTLYALKIDADQVYFTDTLKYWCDFMRNCEPMKMTPKIFVGKLFNAYVSFYRRLSLKCNKVLPLLPTWLLRALYPSYLGYAKYAFSHGKVCFSLSGVNVLENGMTMIPVGHKVGDLESGIPFNGEGDTVMFKVTDKTYFTKMPDYSINKKSIIEQFVHPYRIMFVGFFWIHVRAMRPSSFEMAMNLLKIDPDSYVTAEEFKDMSYKEIMDRSSKDVFRMFQRILFGFIYRANRHQLDSFFEGCVNSKKE
;
A
#
# COMPACT_ATOMS: atom_id res chain seq x y z
N MET A 1 0.65 -29.61 -14.88
CA MET A 1 0.94 -28.16 -14.92
C MET A 1 1.05 -27.69 -13.48
N THR A 2 2.21 -27.19 -13.08
CA THR A 2 2.38 -26.55 -11.76
C THR A 2 1.44 -25.33 -11.74
N LYS A 3 0.48 -25.33 -10.82
CA LYS A 3 -0.41 -24.18 -10.59
C LYS A 3 0.46 -22.94 -10.36
N ASN A 4 0.15 -21.83 -11.03
CA ASN A 4 0.78 -20.58 -10.75
C ASN A 4 0.60 -20.26 -9.25
N ARG A 5 1.70 -20.00 -8.54
CA ARG A 5 1.70 -19.71 -7.10
C ARG A 5 1.98 -18.23 -6.85
N VAL A 6 1.50 -17.73 -5.73
CA VAL A 6 1.66 -16.34 -5.29
C VAL A 6 2.42 -16.32 -3.97
N THR A 7 3.60 -15.68 -3.96
CA THR A 7 4.40 -15.46 -2.75
C THR A 7 4.21 -14.03 -2.24
N GLY A 8 3.87 -13.89 -0.96
CA GLY A 8 4.01 -12.62 -0.24
C GLY A 8 5.48 -12.37 0.11
N ILE A 9 5.94 -11.15 -0.04
CA ILE A 9 7.28 -10.71 0.36
C ILE A 9 7.12 -9.67 1.47
N MET A 10 7.43 -10.04 2.70
CA MET A 10 7.34 -9.18 3.87
C MET A 10 8.74 -8.81 4.36
N ARG A 11 8.99 -7.52 4.52
CA ARG A 11 10.20 -7.00 5.15
C ARG A 11 9.86 -6.49 6.54
N VAL A 12 10.69 -6.82 7.51
CA VAL A 12 10.45 -6.52 8.93
C VAL A 12 11.65 -5.82 9.53
N LYS A 13 11.40 -4.69 10.21
CA LYS A 13 12.34 -4.03 11.10
C LYS A 13 11.59 -3.35 12.24
N ASN A 14 11.62 -3.96 13.44
CA ASN A 14 10.93 -3.43 14.62
C ASN A 14 9.42 -3.23 14.41
N ASP A 15 8.75 -4.30 13.95
CA ASP A 15 7.32 -4.33 13.66
C ASP A 15 6.58 -5.42 14.46
N GLY A 16 7.19 -5.92 15.56
CA GLY A 16 6.68 -7.04 16.34
C GLY A 16 5.20 -6.93 16.71
N MET A 17 4.74 -5.74 17.07
CA MET A 17 3.35 -5.48 17.44
C MET A 17 2.33 -5.67 16.29
N PHE A 18 2.77 -5.74 15.03
CA PHE A 18 1.89 -5.81 13.85
C PHE A 18 1.93 -7.17 13.16
N ILE A 19 3.01 -7.94 13.32
CA ILE A 19 3.33 -9.15 12.55
C ILE A 19 2.20 -10.16 12.58
N GLU A 20 1.69 -10.52 13.76
CA GLU A 20 0.60 -11.51 13.88
C GLU A 20 -0.63 -11.06 13.11
N ARG A 21 -1.11 -9.84 13.35
CA ARG A 21 -2.31 -9.29 12.71
C ARG A 21 -2.15 -9.16 11.19
N CYS A 22 -0.98 -8.73 10.71
CA CYS A 22 -0.68 -8.65 9.29
C CYS A 22 -0.69 -10.04 8.64
N ILE A 23 0.05 -10.99 9.20
CA ILE A 23 0.16 -12.35 8.65
C ILE A 23 -1.20 -13.03 8.62
N GLU A 24 -1.96 -13.00 9.71
CA GLU A 24 -3.29 -13.62 9.78
C GLU A 24 -4.26 -13.05 8.73
N SER A 25 -4.14 -11.76 8.42
CA SER A 25 -4.99 -11.11 7.42
C SER A 25 -4.66 -11.50 5.97
N CYS A 26 -3.45 -11.97 5.67
CA CYS A 26 -3.01 -12.24 4.30
C CYS A 26 -2.66 -13.70 4.00
N ILE A 27 -2.33 -14.52 5.02
CA ILE A 27 -1.72 -15.84 4.80
C ILE A 27 -2.63 -16.82 4.07
N ASP A 28 -3.96 -16.73 4.26
CA ASP A 28 -4.93 -17.59 3.58
C ASP A 28 -5.08 -17.26 2.10
N ALA A 29 -4.72 -16.04 1.70
CA ALA A 29 -4.70 -15.64 0.31
C ALA A 29 -3.43 -16.10 -0.42
N LEU A 30 -2.35 -16.40 0.30
CA LEU A 30 -1.03 -16.69 -0.24
C LEU A 30 -0.74 -18.19 -0.29
N ASP A 31 0.08 -18.61 -1.25
CA ASP A 31 0.66 -19.96 -1.27
C ASP A 31 1.91 -20.05 -0.40
N GLU A 32 2.59 -18.91 -0.21
CA GLU A 32 3.81 -18.79 0.57
C GLU A 32 4.01 -17.35 1.02
N LEU A 33 4.65 -17.17 2.15
CA LEU A 33 5.11 -15.88 2.68
C LEU A 33 6.60 -15.95 2.99
N VAL A 34 7.38 -15.18 2.26
CA VAL A 34 8.80 -14.94 2.53
C VAL A 34 8.90 -13.76 3.48
N VAL A 35 9.34 -14.00 4.71
CA VAL A 35 9.57 -12.96 5.72
C VAL A 35 11.06 -12.74 5.85
N VAL A 36 11.51 -11.53 5.58
CA VAL A 36 12.91 -11.15 5.76
C VAL A 36 13.00 -10.07 6.83
N HIS A 37 13.77 -10.33 7.89
CA HIS A 37 13.98 -9.35 8.96
C HIS A 37 15.41 -8.80 8.94
N ASN A 38 15.57 -7.60 9.48
CA ASN A 38 16.88 -6.93 9.53
C ASN A 38 17.03 -6.16 10.83
N ASP A 39 18.07 -6.49 11.60
CA ASP A 39 18.52 -5.68 12.76
C ASP A 39 17.34 -5.28 13.68
N CYS A 40 16.49 -6.27 14.03
CA CYS A 40 15.36 -6.08 14.94
C CYS A 40 15.86 -6.05 16.39
N THR A 41 15.38 -5.07 17.15
CA THR A 41 15.71 -4.87 18.58
C THR A 41 14.48 -5.04 19.48
N ASP A 42 13.32 -5.28 18.89
CA ASP A 42 12.05 -5.61 19.57
C ASP A 42 11.74 -7.12 19.47
N ASN A 43 10.54 -7.53 19.82
CA ASN A 43 10.07 -8.92 19.73
C ASN A 43 9.70 -9.39 18.30
N SER A 44 10.10 -8.66 17.24
CA SER A 44 9.75 -9.02 15.85
C SER A 44 10.18 -10.44 15.48
N VAL A 45 11.37 -10.87 15.92
CA VAL A 45 11.90 -12.20 15.58
C VAL A 45 11.07 -13.30 16.25
N GLU A 46 10.69 -13.11 17.51
CA GLU A 46 9.85 -14.03 18.28
C GLU A 46 8.47 -14.17 17.64
N GLU A 47 7.85 -13.06 17.23
CA GLU A 47 6.55 -13.07 16.56
C GLU A 47 6.61 -13.75 15.18
N ILE A 48 7.68 -13.55 14.40
CA ILE A 48 7.89 -14.27 13.14
C ILE A 48 7.97 -15.79 13.40
N GLU A 49 8.74 -16.22 14.42
CA GLU A 49 8.87 -17.64 14.74
C GLU A 49 7.56 -18.25 15.24
N LYS A 50 6.79 -17.53 16.05
CA LYS A 50 5.44 -17.91 16.46
C LYS A 50 4.53 -18.16 15.25
N MET A 51 4.53 -17.22 14.30
CA MET A 51 3.73 -17.35 13.09
C MET A 51 4.24 -18.46 12.17
N ARG A 52 5.56 -18.65 12.08
CA ARG A 52 6.16 -19.78 11.34
C ARG A 52 5.77 -21.13 11.95
N ALA A 53 5.73 -21.24 13.26
CA ALA A 53 5.26 -22.45 13.95
C ALA A 53 3.76 -22.72 13.70
N LYS A 54 2.95 -21.66 13.57
CA LYS A 54 1.51 -21.76 13.25
C LYS A 54 1.26 -22.15 11.79
N TYR A 55 2.11 -21.67 10.85
CA TYR A 55 1.99 -21.88 9.40
C TYR A 55 3.28 -22.44 8.79
N PRO A 56 3.75 -23.65 9.23
CA PRO A 56 5.08 -24.16 8.89
C PRO A 56 5.28 -24.41 7.39
N ASP A 57 4.22 -24.76 6.66
CA ASP A 57 4.27 -25.04 5.23
C ASP A 57 4.16 -23.77 4.35
N LYS A 58 3.87 -22.61 4.96
CA LYS A 58 3.66 -21.36 4.23
C LYS A 58 4.72 -20.31 4.50
N ILE A 59 5.31 -20.25 5.70
CA ILE A 59 6.21 -19.16 6.08
C ILE A 59 7.68 -19.59 6.00
N ARG A 60 8.44 -18.90 5.16
CA ARG A 60 9.90 -18.99 5.11
C ARG A 60 10.51 -17.72 5.69
N ARG A 61 11.34 -17.88 6.73
CA ARG A 61 12.06 -16.78 7.39
C ARG A 61 13.51 -16.71 6.91
N TYR A 62 13.97 -15.47 6.70
CA TYR A 62 15.35 -15.15 6.39
C TYR A 62 15.80 -13.93 7.19
N GLU A 63 17.09 -13.90 7.52
CA GLU A 63 17.75 -12.75 8.10
C GLU A 63 18.59 -12.05 7.03
N TYR A 64 18.51 -10.71 6.95
CA TYR A 64 19.39 -9.91 6.14
C TYR A 64 20.57 -9.42 7.00
N PRO A 65 21.83 -9.84 6.69
CA PRO A 65 22.93 -9.71 7.65
C PRO A 65 23.61 -8.33 7.67
N HIS A 66 23.16 -7.39 6.80
CA HIS A 66 23.79 -6.08 6.69
C HIS A 66 22.95 -5.01 7.35
N LYS A 67 23.57 -4.00 7.97
CA LYS A 67 22.86 -2.83 8.48
C LYS A 67 22.24 -2.06 7.30
N VAL A 68 20.93 -1.83 7.36
CA VAL A 68 20.18 -1.12 6.31
C VAL A 68 19.91 0.31 6.73
N TYR A 69 20.24 1.24 5.84
CA TYR A 69 19.91 2.65 5.94
C TYR A 69 18.83 2.99 4.91
N GLY A 70 17.70 3.57 5.35
CA GLY A 70 16.60 3.88 4.43
C GLY A 70 15.79 5.10 4.84
N ILE A 71 15.22 5.07 6.04
CA ILE A 71 14.30 6.09 6.55
C ILE A 71 14.82 6.68 7.88
N ASN A 72 14.34 7.88 8.22
CA ASN A 72 14.72 8.61 9.45
C ASN A 72 16.24 8.81 9.60
N LEU A 73 16.93 9.08 8.51
CA LEU A 73 18.36 9.32 8.48
C LEU A 73 18.71 10.69 9.10
N THR A 74 19.83 10.75 9.80
CA THR A 74 20.47 12.05 10.10
C THR A 74 20.96 12.69 8.80
N ARG A 75 21.37 13.95 8.85
CA ARG A 75 21.91 14.64 7.68
C ARG A 75 23.20 13.96 7.18
N GLU A 76 24.07 13.57 8.11
CA GLU A 76 25.33 12.89 7.83
C GLU A 76 25.09 11.51 7.21
N GLU A 77 24.16 10.73 7.80
CA GLU A 77 23.77 9.44 7.24
C GLU A 77 23.14 9.58 5.85
N TYR A 78 22.29 10.59 5.62
CA TYR A 78 21.69 10.82 4.30
C TYR A 78 22.75 11.08 3.23
N GLU A 79 23.73 11.99 3.49
CA GLU A 79 24.79 12.27 2.52
C GLU A 79 25.72 11.06 2.31
N MET A 80 26.01 10.31 3.35
CA MET A 80 26.77 9.04 3.26
C MET A 80 26.03 8.04 2.37
N VAL A 81 24.76 7.75 2.66
CA VAL A 81 23.95 6.73 1.96
C VAL A 81 23.69 7.14 0.50
N LYS A 82 23.49 8.44 0.25
CA LYS A 82 23.36 8.99 -1.09
C LYS A 82 24.60 8.71 -1.96
N GLY A 83 25.79 8.75 -1.36
CA GLY A 83 27.06 8.46 -2.01
C GLY A 83 27.39 6.99 -2.18
N LEU A 84 26.65 6.07 -1.56
CA LEU A 84 26.88 4.63 -1.71
C LEU A 84 26.61 4.17 -3.15
N PRO A 85 27.39 3.21 -3.68
CA PRO A 85 27.08 2.57 -4.98
C PRO A 85 25.74 1.86 -4.96
N ASP A 86 25.09 1.73 -6.11
CA ASP A 86 23.73 1.22 -6.23
C ASP A 86 23.56 -0.26 -5.82
N ASP A 87 24.66 -1.01 -5.78
CA ASP A 87 24.75 -2.40 -5.31
C ASP A 87 25.19 -2.55 -3.86
N SER A 88 25.38 -1.43 -3.12
CA SER A 88 25.77 -1.48 -1.72
C SER A 88 24.77 -2.28 -0.89
N PRO A 89 25.23 -3.26 -0.09
CA PRO A 89 24.33 -4.05 0.76
C PRO A 89 23.64 -3.24 1.87
N ASN A 90 24.11 -2.03 2.14
CA ASN A 90 23.54 -1.16 3.16
C ASN A 90 22.34 -0.33 2.68
N LEU A 91 21.96 -0.47 1.40
CA LEU A 91 20.82 0.22 0.83
C LEU A 91 19.50 -0.55 1.07
N LEU A 92 18.42 0.18 1.24
CA LEU A 92 17.08 -0.39 1.38
C LEU A 92 16.67 -1.20 0.13
N CYS A 93 17.04 -0.75 -1.07
CA CYS A 93 16.78 -1.50 -2.31
C CYS A 93 17.53 -2.84 -2.36
N SER A 94 18.74 -2.95 -1.79
CA SER A 94 19.48 -4.22 -1.72
C SER A 94 18.80 -5.21 -0.77
N TYR A 95 18.27 -4.72 0.34
CA TYR A 95 17.44 -5.52 1.25
C TYR A 95 16.17 -6.03 0.54
N CYS A 96 15.49 -5.17 -0.25
CA CYS A 96 14.34 -5.57 -1.05
C CYS A 96 14.70 -6.62 -2.12
N ASN A 97 15.83 -6.44 -2.80
CA ASN A 97 16.31 -7.39 -3.80
C ASN A 97 16.71 -8.74 -3.18
N PHE A 98 17.27 -8.73 -1.97
CA PHE A 98 17.52 -9.96 -1.23
C PHE A 98 16.20 -10.69 -0.91
N ALA A 99 15.17 -9.98 -0.46
CA ALA A 99 13.86 -10.58 -0.21
C ALA A 99 13.24 -11.12 -1.51
N LEU A 100 13.31 -10.36 -2.60
CA LEU A 100 12.84 -10.79 -3.91
C LEU A 100 13.59 -12.04 -4.43
N SER A 101 14.89 -12.17 -4.15
CA SER A 101 15.70 -13.33 -4.56
C SER A 101 15.27 -14.64 -3.89
N LYS A 102 14.46 -14.59 -2.83
CA LYS A 102 13.91 -15.76 -2.13
C LYS A 102 12.59 -16.26 -2.75
N VAL A 103 12.05 -15.54 -3.73
CA VAL A 103 10.81 -15.90 -4.43
C VAL A 103 11.14 -16.85 -5.58
N ASP A 104 10.52 -18.03 -5.56
CA ASP A 104 10.64 -19.05 -6.60
C ASP A 104 9.30 -19.30 -7.35
N THR A 105 8.29 -18.51 -7.04
CA THR A 105 6.96 -18.57 -7.66
C THR A 105 6.82 -17.58 -8.82
N LEU A 106 5.81 -17.78 -9.65
CA LEU A 106 5.57 -16.93 -10.82
C LEU A 106 5.08 -15.53 -10.46
N TYR A 107 4.34 -15.40 -9.35
CA TYR A 107 3.75 -14.15 -8.92
C TYR A 107 4.18 -13.80 -7.51
N ALA A 108 4.33 -12.50 -7.26
CA ALA A 108 4.65 -11.97 -5.94
C ALA A 108 3.79 -10.77 -5.57
N LEU A 109 3.66 -10.56 -4.26
CA LEU A 109 3.03 -9.42 -3.61
C LEU A 109 3.98 -8.82 -2.59
N LYS A 110 4.32 -7.52 -2.73
CA LYS A 110 5.02 -6.77 -1.68
C LYS A 110 4.05 -6.52 -0.52
N ILE A 111 4.47 -6.84 0.70
CA ILE A 111 3.69 -6.69 1.94
C ILE A 111 4.54 -5.88 2.92
N ASP A 112 3.96 -4.86 3.55
CA ASP A 112 4.55 -4.20 4.70
C ASP A 112 3.87 -4.71 5.99
N ALA A 113 4.65 -4.92 7.05
CA ALA A 113 4.18 -5.60 8.27
C ALA A 113 3.08 -4.82 9.03
N ASP A 114 2.94 -3.52 8.78
CA ASP A 114 1.93 -2.64 9.37
C ASP A 114 0.65 -2.48 8.50
N GLN A 115 0.41 -3.42 7.58
CA GLN A 115 -0.79 -3.50 6.75
C GLN A 115 -1.68 -4.67 7.18
N VAL A 116 -2.96 -4.42 7.43
CA VAL A 116 -3.95 -5.46 7.72
C VAL A 116 -4.91 -5.58 6.55
N TYR A 117 -4.85 -6.70 5.86
CA TYR A 117 -5.52 -6.90 4.57
C TYR A 117 -7.00 -7.25 4.73
N PHE A 118 -7.80 -6.85 3.76
CA PHE A 118 -9.16 -7.39 3.56
C PHE A 118 -9.00 -8.77 2.91
N THR A 119 -9.01 -9.81 3.72
CA THR A 119 -8.64 -11.19 3.35
C THR A 119 -9.36 -11.68 2.09
N ASP A 120 -10.67 -11.52 2.01
CA ASP A 120 -11.48 -11.98 0.86
C ASP A 120 -11.12 -11.23 -0.43
N THR A 121 -10.88 -9.91 -0.33
CA THR A 121 -10.45 -9.11 -1.46
C THR A 121 -9.07 -9.56 -1.96
N LEU A 122 -8.13 -9.75 -1.05
CA LEU A 122 -6.79 -10.22 -1.39
C LEU A 122 -6.83 -11.61 -2.01
N LYS A 123 -7.59 -12.54 -1.41
CA LYS A 123 -7.77 -13.90 -1.90
C LYS A 123 -8.35 -13.94 -3.32
N TYR A 124 -9.38 -13.14 -3.59
CA TYR A 124 -9.95 -13.03 -4.93
C TYR A 124 -8.91 -12.65 -6.00
N TRP A 125 -8.01 -11.71 -5.71
CA TRP A 125 -6.98 -11.30 -6.66
C TRP A 125 -5.82 -12.31 -6.77
N CYS A 126 -5.44 -12.96 -5.66
CA CYS A 126 -4.48 -14.06 -5.68
C CYS A 126 -5.02 -15.26 -6.47
N ASP A 127 -6.31 -15.62 -6.30
CA ASP A 127 -6.96 -16.68 -7.07
C ASP A 127 -7.03 -16.34 -8.57
N PHE A 128 -7.28 -15.07 -8.90
CA PHE A 128 -7.16 -14.62 -10.29
C PHE A 128 -5.75 -14.85 -10.84
N MET A 129 -4.69 -14.50 -10.10
CA MET A 129 -3.31 -14.71 -10.56
C MET A 129 -2.97 -16.20 -10.71
N ARG A 130 -3.40 -17.05 -9.78
CA ARG A 130 -3.20 -18.52 -9.86
C ARG A 130 -3.82 -19.14 -11.11
N ASN A 131 -4.95 -18.62 -11.54
CA ASN A 131 -5.71 -19.10 -12.68
C ASN A 131 -5.56 -18.19 -13.92
N CYS A 132 -4.49 -17.36 -13.93
CA CYS A 132 -4.32 -16.36 -14.97
C CYS A 132 -3.91 -17.01 -16.29
N GLU A 133 -4.81 -16.92 -17.27
CA GLU A 133 -4.55 -17.26 -18.67
C GLU A 133 -4.83 -16.04 -19.56
N PRO A 134 -4.24 -15.99 -20.77
CA PRO A 134 -4.50 -14.88 -21.70
C PRO A 134 -5.99 -14.72 -22.00
N MET A 135 -6.57 -13.62 -21.55
CA MET A 135 -7.99 -13.32 -21.71
C MET A 135 -8.29 -12.82 -23.12
N LYS A 136 -9.48 -13.14 -23.65
CA LYS A 136 -9.97 -12.55 -24.90
C LYS A 136 -10.55 -11.15 -24.65
N MET A 137 -10.35 -10.24 -25.62
CA MET A 137 -10.97 -8.93 -25.59
C MET A 137 -12.49 -9.06 -25.80
N THR A 138 -13.26 -8.60 -24.84
CA THR A 138 -14.72 -8.52 -24.92
C THR A 138 -15.17 -7.05 -25.02
N PRO A 139 -16.42 -6.75 -25.45
CA PRO A 139 -16.93 -5.38 -25.44
C PRO A 139 -16.82 -4.70 -24.08
N LYS A 140 -17.09 -5.42 -22.98
CA LYS A 140 -16.97 -4.91 -21.62
C LYS A 140 -15.50 -4.55 -21.27
N ILE A 141 -14.55 -5.39 -21.66
CA ILE A 141 -13.11 -5.12 -21.46
C ILE A 141 -12.66 -3.93 -22.33
N PHE A 142 -13.19 -3.80 -23.55
CA PHE A 142 -12.88 -2.67 -24.41
C PHE A 142 -13.41 -1.35 -23.83
N VAL A 143 -14.61 -1.32 -23.26
CA VAL A 143 -15.11 -0.16 -22.49
C VAL A 143 -14.17 0.17 -21.34
N GLY A 144 -13.69 -0.83 -20.61
CA GLY A 144 -12.70 -0.65 -19.54
C GLY A 144 -11.38 -0.06 -20.04
N LYS A 145 -10.91 -0.45 -21.23
CA LYS A 145 -9.72 0.13 -21.88
C LYS A 145 -9.90 1.62 -22.17
N LEU A 146 -11.06 2.00 -22.74
CA LEU A 146 -11.38 3.40 -23.01
C LEU A 146 -11.49 4.21 -21.73
N PHE A 147 -12.11 3.63 -20.70
CA PHE A 147 -12.23 4.28 -19.41
C PHE A 147 -10.86 4.44 -18.72
N ASN A 148 -9.96 3.46 -18.80
CA ASN A 148 -8.58 3.61 -18.33
C ASN A 148 -7.82 4.72 -19.08
N ALA A 149 -8.03 4.84 -20.38
CA ALA A 149 -7.45 5.94 -21.16
C ALA A 149 -7.97 7.31 -20.71
N TYR A 150 -9.27 7.43 -20.43
CA TYR A 150 -9.88 8.62 -19.86
C TYR A 150 -9.28 8.97 -18.48
N VAL A 151 -9.17 8.01 -17.55
CA VAL A 151 -8.58 8.23 -16.22
C VAL A 151 -7.12 8.67 -16.34
N SER A 152 -6.35 8.04 -17.24
CA SER A 152 -4.95 8.39 -17.50
C SER A 152 -4.81 9.80 -18.08
N PHE A 153 -5.69 10.18 -19.01
CA PHE A 153 -5.75 11.54 -19.57
C PHE A 153 -6.11 12.57 -18.49
N TYR A 154 -7.17 12.30 -17.72
CA TYR A 154 -7.59 13.14 -16.60
C TYR A 154 -6.44 13.41 -15.63
N ARG A 155 -5.71 12.36 -15.20
CA ARG A 155 -4.58 12.49 -14.27
C ARG A 155 -3.47 13.37 -14.86
N ARG A 156 -3.08 13.12 -16.12
CA ARG A 156 -2.03 13.91 -16.78
C ARG A 156 -2.43 15.38 -16.91
N LEU A 157 -3.67 15.63 -17.30
CA LEU A 157 -4.18 17.00 -17.48
C LEU A 157 -4.27 17.73 -16.13
N SER A 158 -4.80 17.07 -15.11
CA SER A 158 -4.89 17.63 -13.74
C SER A 158 -3.51 17.95 -13.17
N LEU A 159 -2.52 17.06 -13.34
CA LEU A 159 -1.14 17.30 -12.92
C LEU A 159 -0.51 18.46 -13.70
N LYS A 160 -0.70 18.53 -15.02
CA LYS A 160 -0.19 19.63 -15.85
C LYS A 160 -0.79 20.98 -15.47
N CYS A 161 -2.08 21.00 -15.13
CA CYS A 161 -2.78 22.21 -14.68
C CYS A 161 -2.55 22.52 -13.19
N ASN A 162 -1.88 21.64 -12.44
CA ASN A 162 -1.74 21.69 -10.98
C ASN A 162 -3.09 21.92 -10.28
N LYS A 163 -4.13 21.22 -10.74
CA LYS A 163 -5.51 21.37 -10.25
C LYS A 163 -6.26 20.05 -10.34
N VAL A 164 -7.05 19.72 -9.32
CA VAL A 164 -8.01 18.61 -9.40
C VAL A 164 -9.15 19.01 -10.33
N LEU A 165 -9.13 18.49 -11.53
CA LEU A 165 -10.17 18.75 -12.53
C LEU A 165 -11.45 17.97 -12.22
N PRO A 166 -12.61 18.39 -12.76
CA PRO A 166 -13.85 17.63 -12.63
C PRO A 166 -13.70 16.22 -13.23
N LEU A 167 -14.11 15.22 -12.47
CA LEU A 167 -14.27 13.84 -12.93
C LEU A 167 -15.73 13.62 -13.37
N LEU A 168 -15.97 12.53 -14.09
CA LEU A 168 -17.33 12.03 -14.34
C LEU A 168 -18.10 11.90 -13.01
N PRO A 169 -19.45 11.99 -13.04
CA PRO A 169 -20.27 11.78 -11.85
C PRO A 169 -19.94 10.45 -11.16
N THR A 170 -19.99 10.43 -9.83
CA THR A 170 -19.59 9.26 -9.02
C THR A 170 -20.35 8.00 -9.40
N TRP A 171 -21.65 8.10 -9.72
CA TRP A 171 -22.44 6.95 -10.15
C TRP A 171 -21.93 6.34 -11.46
N LEU A 172 -21.47 7.17 -12.41
CA LEU A 172 -20.91 6.70 -13.68
C LEU A 172 -19.51 6.10 -13.50
N LEU A 173 -18.67 6.70 -12.61
CA LEU A 173 -17.37 6.12 -12.24
C LEU A 173 -17.57 4.71 -11.65
N ARG A 174 -18.55 4.54 -10.76
CA ARG A 174 -18.89 3.25 -10.15
C ARG A 174 -19.41 2.25 -11.19
N ALA A 175 -20.28 2.68 -12.08
CA ALA A 175 -20.83 1.82 -13.15
C ALA A 175 -19.74 1.32 -14.13
N LEU A 176 -18.74 2.16 -14.43
CA LEU A 176 -17.63 1.81 -15.33
C LEU A 176 -16.49 1.04 -14.64
N TYR A 177 -16.41 1.09 -13.31
CA TYR A 177 -15.31 0.50 -12.56
C TYR A 177 -15.16 -1.04 -12.75
N PRO A 178 -16.24 -1.85 -12.79
CA PRO A 178 -16.11 -3.28 -13.11
C PRO A 178 -15.52 -3.55 -14.50
N SER A 179 -15.78 -2.69 -15.48
CA SER A 179 -15.16 -2.78 -16.81
C SER A 179 -13.69 -2.41 -16.77
N TYR A 180 -13.33 -1.39 -15.97
CA TYR A 180 -11.94 -1.01 -15.70
C TYR A 180 -11.16 -2.16 -15.07
N LEU A 181 -11.70 -2.82 -14.03
CA LEU A 181 -11.07 -4.00 -13.42
C LEU A 181 -10.97 -5.18 -14.41
N GLY A 182 -11.97 -5.37 -15.27
CA GLY A 182 -11.91 -6.33 -16.37
C GLY A 182 -10.74 -6.05 -17.31
N TYR A 183 -10.53 -4.77 -17.67
CA TYR A 183 -9.37 -4.38 -18.47
C TYR A 183 -8.04 -4.54 -17.71
N ALA A 184 -7.99 -4.24 -16.41
CA ALA A 184 -6.80 -4.47 -15.61
C ALA A 184 -6.38 -5.96 -15.64
N LYS A 185 -7.33 -6.86 -15.44
CA LYS A 185 -7.11 -8.32 -15.53
C LYS A 185 -6.68 -8.76 -16.93
N TYR A 186 -7.32 -8.25 -17.97
CA TYR A 186 -6.91 -8.48 -19.35
C TYR A 186 -5.46 -8.02 -19.60
N ALA A 187 -5.12 -6.81 -19.18
CA ALA A 187 -3.77 -6.27 -19.37
C ALA A 187 -2.72 -7.06 -18.57
N PHE A 188 -3.06 -7.52 -17.36
CA PHE A 188 -2.20 -8.37 -16.54
C PHE A 188 -1.97 -9.74 -17.21
N SER A 189 -3.03 -10.38 -17.70
CA SER A 189 -2.94 -11.69 -18.37
C SER A 189 -2.11 -11.68 -19.64
N HIS A 190 -1.86 -10.48 -20.21
CA HIS A 190 -1.00 -10.27 -21.38
C HIS A 190 0.38 -9.69 -21.02
N GLY A 191 0.74 -9.68 -19.74
CA GLY A 191 2.04 -9.15 -19.30
C GLY A 191 2.25 -7.68 -19.63
N LYS A 192 1.24 -6.82 -19.38
CA LYS A 192 1.30 -5.38 -19.68
C LYS A 192 1.25 -4.51 -18.44
N VAL A 193 0.73 -5.04 -17.34
CA VAL A 193 0.58 -4.29 -16.08
C VAL A 193 0.90 -5.13 -14.85
N CYS A 194 1.31 -4.44 -13.79
CA CYS A 194 1.27 -4.87 -12.40
C CYS A 194 0.07 -4.21 -11.72
N PHE A 195 -0.47 -4.83 -10.67
CA PHE A 195 -1.53 -4.22 -9.88
C PHE A 195 -0.92 -3.40 -8.74
N SER A 196 -1.34 -2.15 -8.60
CA SER A 196 -1.08 -1.33 -7.43
C SER A 196 -2.30 -1.36 -6.52
N LEU A 197 -2.05 -1.59 -5.27
CA LEU A 197 -3.03 -1.66 -4.21
C LEU A 197 -2.98 -0.39 -3.36
N SER A 198 -4.04 -0.10 -2.61
CA SER A 198 -4.09 1.00 -1.64
C SER A 198 -4.70 0.56 -0.33
N GLY A 199 -4.55 1.41 0.66
CA GLY A 199 -5.15 1.23 1.98
C GLY A 199 -5.67 2.54 2.57
N VAL A 200 -6.32 2.42 3.72
CA VAL A 200 -6.76 3.54 4.53
C VAL A 200 -5.89 3.60 5.78
N ASN A 201 -5.34 4.78 6.06
CA ASN A 201 -4.58 5.01 7.30
C ASN A 201 -5.54 5.08 8.47
N VAL A 202 -5.22 4.38 9.55
CA VAL A 202 -6.04 4.34 10.76
C VAL A 202 -5.22 4.60 12.02
N LEU A 203 -5.87 5.20 13.01
CA LEU A 203 -5.44 5.30 14.40
C LEU A 203 -6.49 4.61 15.26
N GLU A 204 -6.09 3.62 16.06
CA GLU A 204 -6.99 2.90 16.96
C GLU A 204 -6.76 3.40 18.39
N ASN A 205 -7.71 4.15 18.92
CA ASN A 205 -7.70 4.70 20.29
C ASN A 205 -9.08 4.54 20.92
N GLY A 206 -9.41 3.32 21.35
CA GLY A 206 -10.76 2.99 21.82
C GLY A 206 -11.83 3.06 20.72
N MET A 207 -11.50 3.68 19.60
CA MET A 207 -12.29 3.71 18.36
C MET A 207 -11.35 3.82 17.17
N THR A 208 -11.82 3.41 15.99
CA THR A 208 -11.06 3.58 14.73
C THR A 208 -11.25 5.00 14.21
N MET A 209 -10.14 5.72 14.09
CA MET A 209 -10.07 7.08 13.59
C MET A 209 -9.24 7.16 12.30
N ILE A 210 -9.61 8.06 11.41
CA ILE A 210 -8.95 8.24 10.10
C ILE A 210 -8.38 9.65 10.05
N PRO A 211 -7.07 9.81 9.71
CA PRO A 211 -6.46 11.12 9.59
C PRO A 211 -7.02 11.88 8.39
N VAL A 212 -7.19 13.19 8.53
CA VAL A 212 -7.70 14.03 7.44
C VAL A 212 -6.70 15.03 6.88
N GLY A 213 -5.44 14.89 7.25
CA GLY A 213 -4.37 15.71 6.66
C GLY A 213 -4.25 17.09 7.28
N HIS A 214 -4.41 17.21 8.59
CA HIS A 214 -4.16 18.45 9.33
C HIS A 214 -2.71 18.58 9.77
N LYS A 215 -2.29 19.82 9.97
CA LYS A 215 -0.96 20.15 10.48
C LYS A 215 -1.03 21.34 11.43
N VAL A 216 -0.41 21.19 12.61
CA VAL A 216 -0.24 22.26 13.61
C VAL A 216 1.24 22.27 14.04
N GLY A 217 1.96 23.31 13.69
CA GLY A 217 3.43 23.36 13.90
C GLY A 217 4.12 22.21 13.18
N ASP A 218 4.86 21.39 13.93
CA ASP A 218 5.55 20.20 13.40
C ASP A 218 4.72 18.91 13.47
N LEU A 219 3.53 18.97 14.09
CA LEU A 219 2.62 17.83 14.21
C LEU A 219 1.71 17.74 12.98
N GLU A 220 1.57 16.53 12.41
CA GLU A 220 0.64 16.29 11.30
C GLU A 220 -0.07 14.95 11.46
N SER A 221 -1.35 14.90 11.06
CA SER A 221 -2.17 13.68 11.15
C SER A 221 -1.91 12.69 10.01
N GLY A 222 -1.22 13.08 8.97
CA GLY A 222 -1.13 12.31 7.74
C GLY A 222 -2.39 12.40 6.89
N ILE A 223 -2.41 11.73 5.75
CA ILE A 223 -3.54 11.69 4.82
C ILE A 223 -4.36 10.41 5.01
N PRO A 224 -5.65 10.38 4.59
CA PRO A 224 -6.51 9.22 4.81
C PRO A 224 -6.10 7.96 4.03
N PHE A 225 -5.37 8.12 2.93
CA PHE A 225 -5.05 7.02 2.01
C PHE A 225 -3.57 6.74 1.94
N ASN A 226 -3.22 5.47 1.73
CA ASN A 226 -1.84 5.02 1.58
C ASN A 226 -1.68 4.12 0.36
N GLY A 227 -0.49 4.15 -0.25
CA GLY A 227 -0.04 3.17 -1.21
C GLY A 227 -0.60 3.33 -2.63
N GLU A 228 0.00 4.20 -3.46
CA GLU A 228 -0.07 4.01 -4.91
C GLU A 228 1.34 3.72 -5.43
N GLY A 229 1.55 2.49 -5.92
CA GLY A 229 2.87 2.01 -6.36
C GLY A 229 3.77 1.48 -5.24
N ASP A 230 3.36 1.61 -3.98
CA ASP A 230 4.09 1.10 -2.82
C ASP A 230 3.85 -0.39 -2.62
N THR A 231 2.61 -0.81 -2.60
CA THR A 231 2.22 -2.22 -2.55
C THR A 231 1.77 -2.68 -3.93
N VAL A 232 2.44 -3.68 -4.46
CA VAL A 232 2.23 -4.16 -5.83
C VAL A 232 2.12 -5.67 -5.88
N MET A 233 1.19 -6.16 -6.73
CA MET A 233 1.10 -7.56 -7.15
C MET A 233 1.64 -7.66 -8.58
N PHE A 234 2.59 -8.56 -8.81
CA PHE A 234 3.31 -8.60 -10.08
C PHE A 234 3.72 -10.01 -10.48
N LYS A 235 3.98 -10.19 -11.78
CA LYS A 235 4.67 -11.37 -12.30
C LYS A 235 6.17 -11.16 -12.12
N VAL A 236 6.86 -12.11 -11.47
CA VAL A 236 8.31 -12.05 -11.32
C VAL A 236 8.97 -12.28 -12.68
N THR A 237 9.92 -11.42 -13.03
CA THR A 237 10.68 -11.50 -14.28
C THR A 237 12.16 -11.21 -14.01
N ASP A 238 13.05 -11.52 -14.97
CA ASP A 238 14.46 -11.18 -14.95
C ASP A 238 14.75 -9.66 -14.89
N LYS A 239 13.75 -8.84 -15.22
CA LYS A 239 13.82 -7.37 -15.20
C LYS A 239 13.07 -6.76 -14.01
N THR A 240 12.71 -7.58 -13.02
CA THR A 240 12.07 -7.12 -11.77
C THR A 240 13.13 -6.94 -10.71
N TYR A 241 13.29 -5.73 -10.21
CA TYR A 241 14.23 -5.40 -9.15
C TYR A 241 13.84 -4.10 -8.44
N PHE A 242 14.57 -3.79 -7.38
CA PHE A 242 14.47 -2.50 -6.69
C PHE A 242 15.76 -1.71 -6.89
N THR A 243 15.64 -0.40 -7.07
CA THR A 243 16.77 0.52 -7.17
C THR A 243 16.67 1.62 -6.13
N LYS A 244 17.78 2.28 -5.88
CA LYS A 244 17.87 3.42 -4.96
C LYS A 244 17.12 4.62 -5.55
N MET A 245 16.23 5.20 -4.77
CA MET A 245 15.54 6.44 -5.10
C MET A 245 15.71 7.43 -3.95
N PRO A 246 16.34 8.60 -4.18
CA PRO A 246 16.33 9.66 -3.20
C PRO A 246 14.90 10.12 -2.90
N ASP A 247 14.54 10.21 -1.62
CA ASP A 247 13.28 10.82 -1.22
C ASP A 247 13.31 12.30 -1.59
N TYR A 248 12.33 12.74 -2.35
CA TYR A 248 12.12 14.14 -2.71
C TYR A 248 11.43 14.94 -1.60
N SER A 249 11.29 14.37 -0.41
CA SER A 249 10.78 15.11 0.75
C SER A 249 11.71 16.30 1.06
N ILE A 250 11.09 17.40 1.49
CA ILE A 250 11.81 18.65 1.82
C ILE A 250 12.90 18.40 2.89
N ASN A 251 12.71 17.38 3.71
CA ASN A 251 13.56 17.08 4.85
C ASN A 251 14.79 16.22 4.53
N LYS A 252 14.91 15.64 3.32
CA LYS A 252 16.05 14.79 2.90
C LYS A 252 16.47 13.76 3.94
N LYS A 253 15.48 13.10 4.57
CA LYS A 253 15.68 12.12 5.66
C LYS A 253 15.59 10.67 5.21
N SER A 254 15.36 10.42 3.92
CA SER A 254 15.13 9.06 3.44
C SER A 254 15.77 8.83 2.08
N ILE A 255 16.30 7.63 1.90
CA ILE A 255 16.71 7.08 0.61
C ILE A 255 16.02 5.72 0.50
N ILE A 256 14.92 5.72 -0.23
CA ILE A 256 14.00 4.59 -0.32
C ILE A 256 14.27 3.72 -1.55
N GLU A 257 13.56 2.64 -1.63
CA GLU A 257 13.55 1.78 -2.80
C GLU A 257 12.53 2.24 -3.84
N GLN A 258 12.88 2.11 -5.11
CA GLN A 258 11.97 2.22 -6.24
C GLN A 258 11.79 0.86 -6.88
N PHE A 259 10.55 0.41 -6.99
CA PHE A 259 10.22 -0.80 -7.74
C PHE A 259 10.39 -0.58 -9.25
N VAL A 260 11.20 -1.41 -9.88
CA VAL A 260 11.45 -1.40 -11.33
C VAL A 260 10.87 -2.68 -11.93
N HIS A 261 10.03 -2.50 -12.93
CA HIS A 261 9.37 -3.60 -13.60
C HIS A 261 9.09 -3.24 -15.07
N PRO A 262 9.17 -4.20 -16.02
CA PRO A 262 8.91 -3.93 -17.43
C PRO A 262 7.44 -3.56 -17.73
N TYR A 263 6.51 -3.87 -16.81
CA TYR A 263 5.09 -3.60 -16.97
C TYR A 263 4.67 -2.33 -16.23
N ARG A 264 3.63 -1.67 -16.76
CA ARG A 264 3.06 -0.47 -16.13
C ARG A 264 2.31 -0.84 -14.85
N ILE A 265 2.26 0.09 -13.92
CA ILE A 265 1.45 -0.03 -12.71
C ILE A 265 0.02 0.42 -13.03
N MET A 266 -0.97 -0.37 -12.61
CA MET A 266 -2.39 -0.07 -12.74
C MET A 266 -3.09 -0.26 -11.40
N PHE A 267 -3.76 0.76 -10.93
CA PHE A 267 -4.39 0.79 -9.63
C PHE A 267 -5.72 0.01 -9.63
N VAL A 268 -5.93 -0.83 -8.60
CA VAL A 268 -7.09 -1.74 -8.58
C VAL A 268 -7.97 -1.65 -7.34
N GLY A 269 -7.65 -0.80 -6.37
CA GLY A 269 -8.55 -0.51 -5.26
C GLY A 269 -7.93 -0.52 -3.88
N PHE A 270 -8.81 -0.57 -2.85
CA PHE A 270 -8.44 -0.66 -1.45
C PHE A 270 -8.37 -2.11 -0.98
N PHE A 271 -7.28 -2.47 -0.30
CA PHE A 271 -6.98 -3.83 0.09
C PHE A 271 -6.64 -4.01 1.56
N TRP A 272 -6.31 -2.93 2.28
CA TRP A 272 -5.89 -3.00 3.68
C TRP A 272 -6.22 -1.73 4.46
N ILE A 273 -6.14 -1.85 5.78
CA ILE A 273 -5.92 -0.72 6.66
C ILE A 273 -4.45 -0.66 7.06
N HIS A 274 -3.91 0.55 7.19
CA HIS A 274 -2.53 0.81 7.57
C HIS A 274 -2.49 1.28 9.01
N VAL A 275 -1.92 0.45 9.88
CA VAL A 275 -1.91 0.65 11.33
C VAL A 275 -0.62 1.30 11.85
N ARG A 276 0.20 1.86 10.97
CA ARG A 276 1.49 2.48 11.32
C ARG A 276 1.38 3.53 12.43
N ALA A 277 0.27 4.27 12.49
CA ALA A 277 0.02 5.26 13.52
C ALA A 277 0.00 4.67 14.95
N MET A 278 -0.10 3.34 15.09
CA MET A 278 -0.04 2.63 16.36
C MET A 278 1.39 2.41 16.89
N ARG A 279 2.44 2.69 16.11
CA ARG A 279 3.81 2.69 16.62
C ARG A 279 3.94 3.69 17.76
N PRO A 280 4.63 3.37 18.88
CA PRO A 280 4.60 4.21 20.09
C PRO A 280 4.86 5.69 19.83
N SER A 281 5.91 6.03 19.08
CA SER A 281 6.23 7.43 18.76
C SER A 281 5.19 8.10 17.87
N SER A 282 4.64 7.38 16.88
CA SER A 282 3.61 7.91 15.99
C SER A 282 2.28 8.08 16.72
N PHE A 283 1.95 7.15 17.61
CA PHE A 283 0.76 7.22 18.45
C PHE A 283 0.79 8.41 19.41
N GLU A 284 1.93 8.63 20.08
CA GLU A 284 2.11 9.79 20.94
C GLU A 284 1.95 11.11 20.15
N MET A 285 2.55 11.21 18.98
CA MET A 285 2.39 12.38 18.11
C MET A 285 0.92 12.59 17.69
N ALA A 286 0.22 11.53 17.32
CA ALA A 286 -1.20 11.59 16.96
C ALA A 286 -2.08 12.05 18.13
N MET A 287 -1.83 11.52 19.34
CA MET A 287 -2.55 11.89 20.54
C MET A 287 -2.29 13.34 20.97
N ASN A 288 -1.05 13.81 20.79
CA ASN A 288 -0.72 15.22 21.04
C ASN A 288 -1.39 16.15 20.03
N LEU A 289 -1.44 15.76 18.75
CA LEU A 289 -2.17 16.54 17.74
C LEU A 289 -3.68 16.57 18.05
N LEU A 290 -4.30 15.45 18.40
CA LEU A 290 -5.72 15.37 18.74
C LEU A 290 -6.11 16.28 19.92
N LYS A 291 -5.23 16.47 20.91
CA LYS A 291 -5.47 17.40 22.02
C LYS A 291 -5.50 18.86 21.58
N ILE A 292 -4.71 19.22 20.54
CA ILE A 292 -4.58 20.59 20.04
C ILE A 292 -5.61 20.87 18.95
N ASP A 293 -5.84 19.88 18.09
CA ASP A 293 -6.71 19.95 16.91
C ASP A 293 -7.56 18.67 16.82
N PRO A 294 -8.72 18.63 17.53
CA PRO A 294 -9.63 17.48 17.49
C PRO A 294 -10.14 17.13 16.09
N ASP A 295 -10.20 18.11 15.18
CA ASP A 295 -10.65 17.91 13.79
C ASP A 295 -9.60 17.26 12.89
N SER A 296 -8.39 17.00 13.41
CA SER A 296 -7.29 16.37 12.66
C SER A 296 -7.53 14.90 12.30
N TYR A 297 -8.47 14.27 12.98
CA TYR A 297 -8.96 12.91 12.72
C TYR A 297 -10.49 12.92 12.75
N VAL A 298 -11.09 11.99 12.01
CA VAL A 298 -12.53 11.70 12.04
C VAL A 298 -12.75 10.24 12.39
N THR A 299 -13.88 9.91 12.96
CA THR A 299 -14.24 8.51 13.22
C THR A 299 -14.45 7.76 11.90
N ALA A 300 -14.28 6.44 11.90
CA ALA A 300 -14.58 5.60 10.75
C ALA A 300 -16.05 5.77 10.29
N GLU A 301 -16.98 5.99 11.23
CA GLU A 301 -18.39 6.24 10.96
C GLU A 301 -18.60 7.56 10.19
N GLU A 302 -17.99 8.66 10.65
CA GLU A 302 -18.04 9.95 9.96
C GLU A 302 -17.38 9.86 8.58
N PHE A 303 -16.21 9.23 8.48
CA PHE A 303 -15.49 9.08 7.22
C PHE A 303 -16.27 8.28 6.17
N LYS A 304 -17.04 7.28 6.61
CA LYS A 304 -17.93 6.51 5.74
C LYS A 304 -18.87 7.40 4.93
N ASP A 305 -19.36 8.48 5.51
CA ASP A 305 -20.34 9.38 4.88
C ASP A 305 -19.70 10.56 4.14
N MET A 306 -18.40 10.82 4.36
CA MET A 306 -17.71 11.94 3.72
C MET A 306 -17.58 11.75 2.21
N SER A 307 -17.91 12.79 1.48
CA SER A 307 -17.57 12.89 0.06
C SER A 307 -16.06 13.15 -0.13
N TYR A 308 -15.53 12.81 -1.31
CA TYR A 308 -14.13 13.13 -1.62
C TYR A 308 -13.83 14.63 -1.58
N LYS A 309 -14.82 15.47 -1.91
CA LYS A 309 -14.68 16.93 -1.81
C LYS A 309 -14.52 17.37 -0.35
N GLU A 310 -15.34 16.86 0.56
CA GLU A 310 -15.23 17.16 2.00
C GLU A 310 -13.88 16.73 2.57
N ILE A 311 -13.36 15.54 2.19
CA ILE A 311 -12.01 15.10 2.58
C ILE A 311 -10.95 16.10 2.10
N MET A 312 -11.04 16.56 0.85
CA MET A 312 -10.09 17.53 0.30
C MET A 312 -10.21 18.91 0.95
N ASP A 313 -11.43 19.36 1.24
CA ASP A 313 -11.69 20.68 1.82
C ASP A 313 -11.21 20.76 3.28
N ARG A 314 -11.35 19.66 4.04
CA ARG A 314 -10.81 19.57 5.41
C ARG A 314 -9.27 19.46 5.44
N SER A 315 -8.65 18.85 4.45
CA SER A 315 -7.21 18.58 4.47
C SER A 315 -6.36 19.81 4.17
N SER A 316 -5.25 19.97 4.88
CA SER A 316 -4.19 20.91 4.53
C SER A 316 -3.55 20.52 3.17
N LYS A 317 -3.27 21.54 2.34
CA LYS A 317 -2.60 21.34 1.04
C LYS A 317 -1.13 20.94 1.20
N ASP A 318 -0.53 21.24 2.31
CA ASP A 318 0.86 20.88 2.61
C ASP A 318 1.01 19.41 2.97
N VAL A 319 -0.01 18.82 3.63
CA VAL A 319 -0.06 17.41 4.02
C VAL A 319 -0.66 16.57 2.88
N PHE A 320 -1.88 16.88 2.45
CA PHE A 320 -2.53 16.19 1.32
C PHE A 320 -2.27 16.94 0.02
N ARG A 321 -1.11 16.66 -0.57
CA ARG A 321 -0.57 17.37 -1.73
C ARG A 321 -1.40 17.15 -2.98
N MET A 322 -1.32 18.10 -3.93
CA MET A 322 -2.13 18.11 -5.14
C MET A 322 -2.04 16.81 -5.94
N PHE A 323 -0.84 16.24 -6.12
CA PHE A 323 -0.69 15.00 -6.88
C PHE A 323 -1.42 13.82 -6.20
N GLN A 324 -1.36 13.71 -4.87
CA GLN A 324 -2.09 12.68 -4.11
C GLN A 324 -3.61 12.87 -4.22
N ARG A 325 -4.09 14.13 -4.15
CA ARG A 325 -5.50 14.46 -4.36
C ARG A 325 -6.01 14.04 -5.75
N ILE A 326 -5.18 14.20 -6.78
CA ILE A 326 -5.50 13.74 -8.13
C ILE A 326 -5.53 12.21 -8.21
N LEU A 327 -4.54 11.54 -7.61
CA LEU A 327 -4.43 10.09 -7.65
C LEU A 327 -5.59 9.40 -6.93
N PHE A 328 -5.85 9.77 -5.69
CA PHE A 328 -6.87 9.11 -4.87
C PHE A 328 -8.31 9.50 -5.23
N GLY A 329 -8.52 10.62 -5.93
CA GLY A 329 -9.87 11.08 -6.28
C GLY A 329 -10.66 10.10 -7.13
N PHE A 330 -10.05 9.50 -8.14
CA PHE A 330 -10.67 8.45 -8.94
C PHE A 330 -10.94 7.20 -8.09
N ILE A 331 -9.93 6.74 -7.36
CA ILE A 331 -9.98 5.49 -6.59
C ILE A 331 -11.08 5.54 -5.54
N TYR A 332 -11.08 6.59 -4.71
CA TYR A 332 -12.09 6.73 -3.66
C TYR A 332 -13.50 6.81 -4.24
N ARG A 333 -13.72 7.66 -5.25
CA ARG A 333 -15.06 7.84 -5.83
C ARG A 333 -15.58 6.60 -6.56
N ALA A 334 -14.70 5.87 -7.25
CA ALA A 334 -15.09 4.65 -7.96
C ALA A 334 -15.26 3.43 -7.03
N ASN A 335 -14.51 3.39 -5.94
CA ASN A 335 -14.29 2.14 -5.19
C ASN A 335 -14.58 2.24 -3.68
N ARG A 336 -15.14 3.35 -3.19
CA ARG A 336 -15.44 3.54 -1.77
C ARG A 336 -16.23 2.37 -1.15
N HIS A 337 -17.15 1.77 -1.90
CA HIS A 337 -17.97 0.65 -1.43
C HIS A 337 -17.14 -0.58 -0.98
N GLN A 338 -15.89 -0.71 -1.39
CA GLN A 338 -15.00 -1.77 -0.86
C GLN A 338 -14.61 -1.53 0.61
N LEU A 339 -14.81 -0.33 1.10
CA LEU A 339 -14.55 0.02 2.50
C LEU A 339 -15.80 -0.14 3.39
N ASP A 340 -16.97 -0.42 2.80
CA ASP A 340 -18.23 -0.44 3.56
C ASP A 340 -18.22 -1.54 4.63
N SER A 341 -17.73 -2.74 4.31
CA SER A 341 -17.63 -3.86 5.28
C SER A 341 -16.62 -3.56 6.40
N PHE A 342 -15.53 -2.87 6.10
CA PHE A 342 -14.58 -2.42 7.12
C PHE A 342 -15.24 -1.41 8.07
N PHE A 343 -15.94 -0.41 7.55
CA PHE A 343 -16.62 0.59 8.37
C PHE A 343 -17.75 -0.02 9.21
N GLU A 344 -18.50 -0.99 8.69
CA GLU A 344 -19.52 -1.72 9.43
C GLU A 344 -18.93 -2.51 10.60
N GLY A 345 -17.76 -3.16 10.38
CA GLY A 345 -17.03 -3.83 11.45
C GLY A 345 -16.61 -2.88 12.57
N CYS A 346 -16.14 -1.67 12.23
CA CYS A 346 -15.74 -0.65 13.22
C CYS A 346 -16.92 -0.13 14.08
N VAL A 347 -18.13 -0.08 13.51
CA VAL A 347 -19.33 0.36 14.23
C VAL A 347 -19.87 -0.72 15.19
N ASN A 348 -19.80 -1.99 14.77
CA ASN A 348 -20.31 -3.12 15.55
C ASN A 348 -19.43 -3.46 16.76
N SER A 349 -18.11 -3.26 16.67
CA SER A 349 -17.17 -3.48 17.78
C SER A 349 -17.37 -2.54 18.98
N LYS A 350 -18.17 -1.48 18.83
CA LYS A 350 -18.55 -0.58 19.94
C LYS A 350 -19.77 -1.06 20.75
N LYS A 351 -20.44 -2.13 20.31
CA LYS A 351 -21.67 -2.62 20.94
C LYS A 351 -21.47 -3.82 21.86
N GLU A 352 -20.25 -4.36 21.88
CA GLU A 352 -19.79 -5.40 22.82
C GLU A 352 -18.92 -4.77 23.93
#